data_bab2c5c38a89417017cddc7621eee223
#
_entry.id   bab2c5c38a89417017cddc7621eee223
#
_cell.length_a   1.000
_cell.length_b   1.000
_cell.length_c   1.000
_cell.angle_alpha   90.00
_cell.angle_beta   90.00
_cell.angle_gamma   90.00
#
_symmetry.space_group_name_H-M   'P 1'
#
loop_
_entity.id
_entity.type
_entity.pdbx_description
1 polymer ?
#
loop_
_entity_poly.entity_id
_entity_poly.type
_entity_poly.pdbx_seq_one_letter_code
_entity_poly.pdbx_strand_id
1 'polypeptide(L)'
;NDPDRIEAGTFMIAAAMLPESSLRLIGCNAQHLGNFPELLRQTGAKVDVEGEVISVQAPEILQPVSITTEIYPGFPTDLQAQWATMLSQAHGSSTVTDTVYFDRFSYVPELSRLGANIKLKHNTAYIEGPTLLEGASVMSTDLRASVSLVLAAMAAKNTSEILRVYHLDRGYESLEDKLTAIGAKLSRAQE
;
A
#
# COMPACT_ATOMS: atom_id res chain seq x y z
N ASN A 1 8.77 22.53 3.26
CA ASN A 1 8.71 21.34 2.39
C ASN A 1 7.29 20.85 2.34
N ASP A 2 6.71 20.75 1.14
CA ASP A 2 5.41 20.12 1.00
C ASP A 2 5.53 18.64 1.39
N PRO A 3 4.55 18.07 2.12
CA PRO A 3 4.54 16.67 2.48
C PRO A 3 4.55 15.79 1.23
N ASP A 4 5.31 14.70 1.26
CA ASP A 4 5.34 13.75 0.15
C ASP A 4 3.96 13.08 0.01
N ARG A 5 3.28 13.37 -1.11
CA ARG A 5 1.98 12.80 -1.42
C ARG A 5 1.98 11.28 -1.52
N ILE A 6 3.10 10.68 -1.91
CA ILE A 6 3.22 9.21 -2.03
C ILE A 6 3.39 8.58 -0.66
N GLU A 7 4.16 9.20 0.24
CA GLU A 7 4.21 8.79 1.64
C GLU A 7 2.83 8.89 2.28
N ALA A 8 2.13 10.03 2.11
CA ALA A 8 0.77 10.20 2.62
C ALA A 8 -0.19 9.13 2.10
N GLY A 9 -0.20 8.87 0.79
CA GLY A 9 -1.02 7.82 0.17
C GLY A 9 -0.70 6.42 0.69
N THR A 10 0.58 6.13 0.95
CA THR A 10 1.02 4.86 1.53
C THR A 10 0.45 4.65 2.94
N PHE A 11 0.51 5.68 3.80
CA PHE A 11 -0.09 5.60 5.15
C PHE A 11 -1.62 5.52 5.10
N MET A 12 -2.27 6.19 4.14
CA MET A 12 -3.72 6.07 3.93
C MET A 12 -4.11 4.64 3.54
N ILE A 13 -3.35 3.99 2.66
CA ILE A 13 -3.56 2.58 2.29
C ILE A 13 -3.36 1.67 3.51
N ALA A 14 -2.30 1.87 4.28
CA ALA A 14 -2.06 1.10 5.50
C ALA A 14 -3.25 1.18 6.47
N ALA A 15 -3.78 2.39 6.70
CA ALA A 15 -4.94 2.60 7.55
C ALA A 15 -6.22 1.95 7.01
N ALA A 16 -6.41 1.92 5.68
CA ALA A 16 -7.59 1.33 5.06
C ALA A 16 -7.56 -0.21 5.06
N MET A 17 -6.37 -0.82 4.90
CA MET A 17 -6.25 -2.27 4.74
C MET A 17 -6.12 -3.05 6.05
N LEU A 18 -5.66 -2.41 7.12
CA LEU A 18 -5.46 -3.07 8.42
C LEU A 18 -6.73 -2.97 9.26
N PRO A 19 -7.31 -4.09 9.71
CA PRO A 19 -8.55 -4.08 10.48
C PRO A 19 -8.50 -3.17 11.71
N GLU A 20 -9.60 -2.49 11.98
CA GLU A 20 -9.77 -1.60 13.14
C GLU A 20 -8.79 -0.42 13.20
N SER A 21 -8.08 -0.15 12.09
CA SER A 21 -7.14 0.96 12.01
C SER A 21 -7.83 2.30 11.81
N SER A 22 -7.26 3.32 12.43
CA SER A 22 -7.63 4.71 12.23
C SER A 22 -6.38 5.58 12.28
N LEU A 23 -6.25 6.50 11.32
CA LEU A 23 -5.06 7.35 11.21
C LEU A 23 -5.47 8.78 10.83
N ARG A 24 -4.76 9.76 11.41
CA ARG A 24 -4.83 11.17 11.01
C ARG A 24 -3.49 11.61 10.46
N LEU A 25 -3.50 12.13 9.25
CA LEU A 25 -2.35 12.74 8.59
C LEU A 25 -2.49 14.26 8.70
N ILE A 26 -1.50 14.92 9.25
CA ILE A 26 -1.51 16.37 9.50
C ILE A 26 -0.48 17.03 8.57
N GLY A 27 -0.84 18.18 8.02
CA GLY A 27 -0.02 18.91 7.06
C GLY A 27 -0.10 18.35 5.63
N CYS A 28 -1.13 17.56 5.30
CA CYS A 28 -1.31 16.97 3.99
C CYS A 28 -2.35 17.68 3.16
N ASN A 29 -2.00 18.11 1.94
CA ASN A 29 -2.96 18.69 1.01
C ASN A 29 -3.58 17.58 0.14
N ALA A 30 -4.87 17.30 0.36
CA ALA A 30 -5.61 16.27 -0.38
C ALA A 30 -5.67 16.55 -1.90
N GLN A 31 -5.58 17.82 -2.33
CA GLN A 31 -5.56 18.16 -3.75
C GLN A 31 -4.35 17.57 -4.48
N HIS A 32 -3.21 17.40 -3.80
CA HIS A 32 -2.01 16.80 -4.38
C HIS A 32 -2.15 15.30 -4.66
N LEU A 33 -3.15 14.65 -4.06
CA LEU A 33 -3.42 13.21 -4.22
C LEU A 33 -4.28 12.89 -5.46
N GLY A 34 -4.78 13.90 -6.18
CA GLY A 34 -5.63 13.70 -7.35
C GLY A 34 -6.91 12.92 -7.01
N ASN A 35 -7.21 11.88 -7.79
CA ASN A 35 -8.40 11.05 -7.58
C ASN A 35 -8.24 9.97 -6.49
N PHE A 36 -7.08 9.82 -5.91
CA PHE A 36 -6.76 8.75 -4.96
C PHE A 36 -7.69 8.70 -3.72
N PRO A 37 -7.99 9.82 -3.02
CA PRO A 37 -8.90 9.77 -1.87
C PRO A 37 -10.30 9.25 -2.19
N GLU A 38 -10.81 9.58 -3.38
CA GLU A 38 -12.12 9.11 -3.82
C GLU A 38 -12.12 7.62 -4.12
N LEU A 39 -11.09 7.11 -4.79
CA LEU A 39 -10.92 5.68 -5.03
C LEU A 39 -10.77 4.92 -3.71
N LEU A 40 -10.08 5.49 -2.72
CA LEU A 40 -9.96 4.88 -1.42
C LEU A 40 -11.31 4.80 -0.69
N ARG A 41 -12.18 5.82 -0.81
CA ARG A 41 -13.56 5.75 -0.29
C ARG A 41 -14.37 4.63 -0.91
N GLN A 42 -14.17 4.34 -2.20
CA GLN A 42 -14.87 3.25 -2.89
C GLN A 42 -14.53 1.87 -2.33
N THR A 43 -13.38 1.72 -1.67
CA THR A 43 -13.05 0.48 -0.95
C THR A 43 -13.86 0.27 0.33
N GLY A 44 -14.67 1.24 0.72
CA GLY A 44 -15.40 1.26 1.97
C GLY A 44 -14.68 2.00 3.10
N ALA A 45 -13.42 2.39 2.91
CA ALA A 45 -12.68 3.19 3.89
C ALA A 45 -13.35 4.55 4.08
N LYS A 46 -13.43 4.99 5.33
CA LYS A 46 -13.88 6.34 5.64
C LYS A 46 -12.71 7.30 5.49
N VAL A 47 -12.83 8.26 4.59
CA VAL A 47 -11.79 9.27 4.33
C VAL A 47 -12.42 10.65 4.46
N ASP A 48 -12.04 11.36 5.51
CA ASP A 48 -12.47 12.73 5.79
C ASP A 48 -11.30 13.69 5.57
N VAL A 49 -11.59 14.84 4.93
CA VAL A 49 -10.61 15.89 4.64
C VAL A 49 -11.07 17.18 5.26
N GLU A 50 -10.28 17.72 6.17
CA GLU A 50 -10.54 18.99 6.86
C GLU A 50 -9.29 19.89 6.78
N GLY A 51 -9.27 20.79 5.80
CA GLY A 51 -8.08 21.61 5.54
C GLY A 51 -6.87 20.76 5.15
N GLU A 52 -5.80 20.85 5.93
CA GLU A 52 -4.58 20.06 5.75
C GLU A 52 -4.54 18.79 6.61
N VAL A 53 -5.69 18.31 7.07
CA VAL A 53 -5.82 17.07 7.83
C VAL A 53 -6.63 16.07 7.04
N ILE A 54 -6.08 14.87 6.86
CA ILE A 54 -6.76 13.74 6.25
C ILE A 54 -6.90 12.65 7.31
N SER A 55 -8.13 12.22 7.55
CA SER A 55 -8.44 11.12 8.48
C SER A 55 -8.89 9.92 7.68
N VAL A 56 -8.33 8.74 7.97
CA VAL A 56 -8.68 7.48 7.32
C VAL A 56 -9.03 6.46 8.38
N GLN A 57 -10.13 5.76 8.18
CA GLN A 57 -10.55 4.64 9.03
C GLN A 57 -10.83 3.41 8.18
N ALA A 58 -10.34 2.26 8.62
CA ALA A 58 -10.58 0.99 7.97
C ALA A 58 -12.08 0.65 7.92
N PRO A 59 -12.56 0.08 6.80
CA PRO A 59 -13.91 -0.47 6.74
C PRO A 59 -13.99 -1.80 7.49
N GLU A 60 -15.19 -2.23 7.84
CA GLU A 60 -15.42 -3.57 8.35
C GLU A 60 -15.11 -4.65 7.30
N ILE A 61 -15.50 -4.36 6.06
CA ILE A 61 -15.24 -5.22 4.90
C ILE A 61 -14.64 -4.35 3.79
N LEU A 62 -13.39 -4.65 3.41
CA LEU A 62 -12.71 -3.96 2.33
C LEU A 62 -13.26 -4.43 0.98
N GLN A 63 -13.73 -3.49 0.16
CA GLN A 63 -14.27 -3.76 -1.16
C GLN A 63 -13.19 -3.73 -2.25
N PRO A 64 -13.28 -4.60 -3.27
CA PRO A 64 -12.36 -4.57 -4.39
C PRO A 64 -12.61 -3.34 -5.28
N VAL A 65 -11.56 -2.58 -5.56
CA VAL A 65 -11.61 -1.43 -6.46
C VAL A 65 -10.46 -1.53 -7.45
N SER A 66 -10.78 -1.88 -8.70
CA SER A 66 -9.80 -1.91 -9.78
C SER A 66 -9.33 -0.51 -10.14
N ILE A 67 -8.04 -0.39 -10.44
CA ILE A 67 -7.45 0.89 -10.88
C ILE A 67 -6.62 0.72 -12.15
N THR A 68 -6.52 1.82 -12.88
CA THR A 68 -5.54 2.03 -13.93
C THR A 68 -4.69 3.23 -13.56
N THR A 69 -3.38 3.10 -13.61
CA THR A 69 -2.50 4.25 -13.34
C THR A 69 -2.55 5.23 -14.49
N GLU A 70 -2.49 6.50 -14.15
CA GLU A 70 -2.53 7.61 -15.09
C GLU A 70 -1.62 8.73 -14.61
N ILE A 71 -1.28 9.65 -15.50
CA ILE A 71 -0.62 10.90 -15.11
C ILE A 71 -1.55 11.73 -14.22
N TYR A 72 -0.94 12.58 -13.38
CA TYR A 72 -1.71 13.47 -12.50
C TYR A 72 -2.78 14.25 -13.28
N PRO A 73 -4.03 14.36 -12.79
CA PRO A 73 -4.52 13.98 -11.46
C PRO A 73 -5.08 12.55 -11.33
N GLY A 74 -4.78 11.66 -12.26
CA GLY A 74 -5.16 10.26 -12.19
C GLY A 74 -4.41 9.48 -11.10
N PHE A 75 -4.66 8.16 -11.01
CA PHE A 75 -4.04 7.32 -9.99
C PHE A 75 -2.53 7.19 -10.22
N PRO A 76 -1.69 7.56 -9.23
CA PRO A 76 -0.25 7.58 -9.44
C PRO A 76 0.35 6.17 -9.48
N THR A 77 1.23 5.92 -10.45
CA THR A 77 1.98 4.65 -10.56
C THR A 77 2.82 4.36 -9.30
N ASP A 78 3.22 5.39 -8.56
CA ASP A 78 3.99 5.26 -7.30
C ASP A 78 3.18 4.67 -6.13
N LEU A 79 1.86 4.59 -6.22
CA LEU A 79 0.98 3.92 -5.24
C LEU A 79 0.42 2.58 -5.75
N GLN A 80 0.78 2.16 -6.95
CA GLN A 80 0.26 0.97 -7.61
C GLN A 80 0.53 -0.31 -6.80
N ALA A 81 1.76 -0.52 -6.34
CA ALA A 81 2.15 -1.71 -5.58
C ALA A 81 1.45 -1.78 -4.21
N GLN A 82 1.35 -0.65 -3.51
CA GLN A 82 0.65 -0.54 -2.23
C GLN A 82 -0.85 -0.83 -2.40
N TRP A 83 -1.46 -0.30 -3.48
CA TRP A 83 -2.86 -0.56 -3.80
C TRP A 83 -3.12 -2.04 -4.07
N ALA A 84 -2.28 -2.69 -4.88
CA ALA A 84 -2.36 -4.12 -5.15
C ALA A 84 -2.26 -4.96 -3.86
N THR A 85 -1.38 -4.56 -2.94
CA THR A 85 -1.26 -5.21 -1.62
C THR A 85 -2.55 -5.08 -0.82
N MET A 86 -3.14 -3.90 -0.76
CA MET A 86 -4.44 -3.68 -0.11
C MET A 86 -5.53 -4.56 -0.72
N LEU A 87 -5.58 -4.66 -2.05
CA LEU A 87 -6.59 -5.46 -2.75
C LEU A 87 -6.48 -6.96 -2.45
N SER A 88 -5.31 -7.47 -2.03
CA SER A 88 -5.18 -8.85 -1.56
C SER A 88 -6.01 -9.14 -0.31
N GLN A 89 -6.44 -8.10 0.41
CA GLN A 89 -7.31 -8.17 1.59
C GLN A 89 -8.77 -7.80 1.28
N ALA A 90 -9.07 -7.35 0.05
CA ALA A 90 -10.41 -6.99 -0.36
C ALA A 90 -11.28 -8.23 -0.67
N HIS A 91 -12.58 -8.13 -0.44
CA HIS A 91 -13.52 -9.22 -0.64
C HIS A 91 -14.02 -9.28 -2.09
N GLY A 92 -13.24 -9.87 -2.97
CA GLY A 92 -13.59 -10.11 -4.38
C GLY A 92 -12.41 -9.97 -5.33
N SER A 93 -12.74 -9.96 -6.62
CA SER A 93 -11.78 -9.84 -7.72
C SER A 93 -11.51 -8.39 -8.07
N SER A 94 -10.27 -8.07 -8.35
CA SER A 94 -9.87 -6.74 -8.80
C SER A 94 -8.66 -6.80 -9.73
N THR A 95 -8.42 -5.70 -10.44
CA THR A 95 -7.26 -5.54 -11.31
C THR A 95 -6.52 -4.25 -11.03
N VAL A 96 -5.22 -4.31 -11.23
CA VAL A 96 -4.33 -3.15 -11.20
C VAL A 96 -3.57 -3.11 -12.51
N THR A 97 -3.87 -2.11 -13.34
CA THR A 97 -3.23 -1.91 -14.64
C THR A 97 -2.30 -0.70 -14.58
N ASP A 98 -1.05 -0.86 -15.00
CA ASP A 98 -0.11 0.27 -15.07
C ASP A 98 0.11 0.69 -16.53
N THR A 99 -0.32 1.90 -16.88
CA THR A 99 -0.15 2.51 -18.21
C THR A 99 0.97 3.56 -18.23
N VAL A 100 1.55 3.88 -17.08
CA VAL A 100 2.63 4.85 -16.93
C VAL A 100 3.99 4.16 -16.86
N TYR A 101 4.07 3.05 -16.11
CA TYR A 101 5.29 2.27 -15.96
C TYR A 101 5.01 0.77 -16.07
N PHE A 102 5.05 0.24 -17.30
CA PHE A 102 4.59 -1.11 -17.64
C PHE A 102 5.24 -2.26 -16.89
N ASP A 103 6.47 -2.09 -16.41
CA ASP A 103 7.26 -3.16 -15.77
C ASP A 103 7.30 -3.05 -14.23
N ARG A 104 6.46 -2.21 -13.62
CA ARG A 104 6.48 -1.96 -12.17
C ARG A 104 5.69 -3.01 -11.37
N PHE A 105 6.00 -4.28 -11.59
CA PHE A 105 5.32 -5.40 -10.94
C PHE A 105 6.27 -6.39 -10.25
N SER A 106 7.49 -5.95 -9.92
CA SER A 106 8.51 -6.76 -9.25
C SER A 106 8.06 -7.28 -7.88
N TYR A 107 7.06 -6.64 -7.25
CA TYR A 107 6.48 -7.07 -5.98
C TYR A 107 5.56 -8.31 -6.11
N VAL A 108 5.05 -8.62 -7.30
CA VAL A 108 4.04 -9.68 -7.50
C VAL A 108 4.53 -11.05 -7.07
N PRO A 109 5.73 -11.54 -7.48
CA PRO A 109 6.24 -12.82 -6.99
C PRO A 109 6.41 -12.86 -5.48
N GLU A 110 6.89 -11.78 -4.89
CA GLU A 110 7.15 -11.70 -3.45
C GLU A 110 5.84 -11.63 -2.64
N LEU A 111 4.83 -10.90 -3.15
CA LEU A 111 3.50 -10.87 -2.55
C LEU A 111 2.82 -12.25 -2.62
N SER A 112 3.03 -12.99 -3.71
CA SER A 112 2.59 -14.39 -3.82
C SER A 112 3.27 -15.30 -2.80
N ARG A 113 4.54 -15.07 -2.46
CA ARG A 113 5.26 -15.82 -1.40
C ARG A 113 4.66 -15.61 -0.02
N LEU A 114 4.07 -14.43 0.23
CA LEU A 114 3.31 -14.14 1.44
C LEU A 114 1.89 -14.75 1.42
N GLY A 115 1.48 -15.38 0.32
CA GLY A 115 0.19 -16.07 0.20
C GLY A 115 -0.88 -15.31 -0.56
N ALA A 116 -0.58 -14.16 -1.16
CA ALA A 116 -1.54 -13.44 -1.98
C ALA A 116 -1.90 -14.21 -3.25
N ASN A 117 -3.18 -14.23 -3.61
CA ASN A 117 -3.65 -14.74 -4.89
C ASN A 117 -3.60 -13.63 -5.94
N ILE A 118 -2.44 -13.48 -6.55
CA ILE A 118 -2.15 -12.43 -7.52
C ILE A 118 -1.44 -13.03 -8.75
N LYS A 119 -1.87 -12.64 -9.94
CA LYS A 119 -1.28 -13.08 -11.20
C LYS A 119 -1.04 -11.88 -12.10
N LEU A 120 0.14 -11.83 -12.71
CA LEU A 120 0.49 -10.79 -13.67
C LEU A 120 0.26 -11.29 -15.10
N LYS A 121 -0.42 -10.48 -15.90
CA LYS A 121 -0.54 -10.67 -17.35
C LYS A 121 -0.29 -9.33 -18.04
N HIS A 122 0.79 -9.24 -18.80
CA HIS A 122 1.26 -7.99 -19.39
C HIS A 122 1.46 -6.91 -18.32
N ASN A 123 0.79 -5.79 -18.43
CA ASN A 123 0.82 -4.67 -17.50
C ASN A 123 -0.38 -4.64 -16.53
N THR A 124 -0.99 -5.79 -16.27
CA THR A 124 -2.16 -5.91 -15.39
C THR A 124 -1.97 -7.03 -14.38
N ALA A 125 -2.06 -6.69 -13.11
CA ALA A 125 -2.15 -7.66 -12.01
C ALA A 125 -3.62 -7.98 -11.74
N TYR A 126 -3.94 -9.27 -11.68
CA TYR A 126 -5.25 -9.81 -11.32
C TYR A 126 -5.18 -10.33 -9.90
N ILE A 127 -6.06 -9.86 -9.04
CA ILE A 127 -6.03 -10.10 -7.61
C ILE A 127 -7.37 -10.65 -7.15
N GLU A 128 -7.30 -11.74 -6.39
CA GLU A 128 -8.46 -12.36 -5.74
C GLU A 128 -8.26 -12.28 -4.22
N GLY A 129 -9.20 -11.71 -3.52
CA GLY A 129 -9.16 -11.59 -2.05
C GLY A 129 -10.50 -11.91 -1.39
N PRO A 130 -10.51 -11.93 -0.06
CA PRO A 130 -9.37 -11.77 0.82
C PRO A 130 -8.49 -13.03 0.89
N THR A 131 -7.19 -12.84 1.01
CA THR A 131 -6.25 -13.93 1.24
C THR A 131 -5.63 -13.80 2.63
N LEU A 132 -5.43 -14.95 3.29
CA LEU A 132 -4.68 -15.00 4.52
C LEU A 132 -3.19 -14.91 4.16
N LEU A 133 -2.58 -13.75 4.43
CA LEU A 133 -1.15 -13.59 4.28
C LEU A 133 -0.40 -14.25 5.45
N GLU A 134 0.67 -14.95 5.14
CA GLU A 134 1.52 -15.66 6.08
C GLU A 134 2.92 -15.07 6.07
N GLY A 135 3.57 -15.02 7.24
CA GLY A 135 4.94 -14.53 7.35
C GLY A 135 5.92 -15.36 6.53
N ALA A 136 6.77 -14.68 5.77
CA ALA A 136 7.80 -15.28 4.92
C ALA A 136 9.03 -14.38 4.83
N SER A 137 10.15 -14.95 4.37
CA SER A 137 11.31 -14.16 3.94
C SER A 137 11.10 -13.75 2.49
N VAL A 138 11.06 -12.45 2.24
CA VAL A 138 10.84 -11.83 0.93
C VAL A 138 11.93 -10.82 0.61
N MET A 139 12.13 -10.57 -0.68
CA MET A 139 13.20 -9.70 -1.16
C MET A 139 12.63 -8.41 -1.74
N SER A 140 13.11 -7.31 -1.21
CA SER A 140 12.88 -6.00 -1.80
C SER A 140 13.73 -5.81 -3.06
N THR A 141 13.11 -5.38 -4.15
CA THR A 141 13.78 -5.19 -5.45
C THR A 141 13.90 -3.72 -5.83
N ASP A 142 12.98 -2.90 -5.35
CA ASP A 142 12.94 -1.45 -5.58
C ASP A 142 12.16 -0.74 -4.47
N LEU A 143 12.15 0.59 -4.49
CA LEU A 143 11.49 1.41 -3.46
C LEU A 143 10.00 1.07 -3.28
N ARG A 144 9.24 0.94 -4.38
CA ARG A 144 7.77 0.76 -4.32
C ARG A 144 7.39 -0.68 -3.96
N ALA A 145 8.14 -1.65 -4.48
CA ALA A 145 8.04 -3.03 -4.05
C ALA A 145 8.34 -3.17 -2.54
N SER A 146 9.41 -2.52 -2.08
CA SER A 146 9.80 -2.55 -0.65
C SER A 146 8.67 -2.15 0.28
N VAL A 147 8.08 -0.98 0.06
CA VAL A 147 7.01 -0.48 0.95
C VAL A 147 5.75 -1.32 0.85
N SER A 148 5.41 -1.84 -0.34
CA SER A 148 4.26 -2.74 -0.49
C SER A 148 4.44 -4.04 0.29
N LEU A 149 5.65 -4.59 0.34
CA LEU A 149 5.97 -5.78 1.14
C LEU A 149 5.94 -5.49 2.65
N VAL A 150 6.32 -4.29 3.08
CA VAL A 150 6.13 -3.86 4.49
C VAL A 150 4.66 -3.87 4.85
N LEU A 151 3.78 -3.29 4.01
CA LEU A 151 2.34 -3.29 4.24
C LEU A 151 1.77 -4.72 4.27
N ALA A 152 2.20 -5.58 3.34
CA ALA A 152 1.79 -6.98 3.31
C ALA A 152 2.21 -7.73 4.59
N ALA A 153 3.45 -7.52 5.05
CA ALA A 153 3.98 -8.12 6.28
C ALA A 153 3.19 -7.66 7.53
N MET A 154 2.75 -6.40 7.57
CA MET A 154 1.91 -5.89 8.65
C MET A 154 0.52 -6.56 8.69
N ALA A 155 -0.02 -6.98 7.55
CA ALA A 155 -1.28 -7.70 7.45
C ALA A 155 -1.11 -9.22 7.63
N ALA A 156 0.09 -9.76 7.45
CA ALA A 156 0.36 -11.18 7.52
C ALA A 156 0.33 -11.72 8.96
N LYS A 157 -0.05 -12.98 9.11
CA LYS A 157 0.18 -13.73 10.34
C LYS A 157 1.65 -14.11 10.44
N ASN A 158 2.13 -14.22 11.68
CA ASN A 158 3.52 -14.55 11.98
C ASN A 158 4.53 -13.46 11.54
N THR A 159 5.80 -13.77 11.66
CA THR A 159 6.88 -12.82 11.36
C THR A 159 7.29 -12.94 9.91
N SER A 160 7.44 -11.80 9.25
CA SER A 160 8.05 -11.69 7.93
C SER A 160 9.45 -11.08 8.06
N GLU A 161 10.34 -11.47 7.17
CA GLU A 161 11.66 -10.86 7.00
C GLU A 161 11.74 -10.23 5.61
N ILE A 162 12.05 -8.96 5.56
CA ILE A 162 12.18 -8.24 4.29
C ILE A 162 13.65 -7.90 4.09
N LEU A 163 14.26 -8.53 3.10
CA LEU A 163 15.66 -8.36 2.75
C LEU A 163 15.86 -7.15 1.84
N ARG A 164 17.05 -6.55 1.86
CA ARG A 164 17.46 -5.40 1.04
C ARG A 164 16.60 -4.15 1.23
N VAL A 165 16.21 -3.87 2.45
CA VAL A 165 15.33 -2.73 2.79
C VAL A 165 15.96 -1.35 2.58
N TYR A 166 17.25 -1.27 2.25
CA TYR A 166 17.93 -0.02 1.91
C TYR A 166 17.27 0.73 0.74
N HIS A 167 16.46 0.05 -0.07
CA HIS A 167 15.64 0.70 -1.10
C HIS A 167 14.61 1.67 -0.52
N LEU A 168 14.10 1.39 0.70
CA LEU A 168 13.12 2.25 1.39
C LEU A 168 13.69 3.62 1.72
N ASP A 169 14.97 3.69 2.08
CA ASP A 169 15.64 4.92 2.52
C ASP A 169 15.74 5.98 1.42
N ARG A 170 15.46 5.60 0.17
CA ARG A 170 15.44 6.51 -0.97
C ARG A 170 14.18 7.36 -1.08
N GLY A 171 13.09 6.98 -0.41
CA GLY A 171 11.82 7.67 -0.55
C GLY A 171 10.98 7.72 0.72
N TYR A 172 11.43 7.07 1.80
CA TYR A 172 10.76 7.12 3.10
C TYR A 172 11.79 7.41 4.19
N GLU A 173 11.63 8.53 4.86
CA GLU A 173 12.48 8.89 5.98
C GLU A 173 12.01 8.16 7.24
N SER A 174 12.87 7.29 7.80
CA SER A 174 12.61 6.55 9.05
C SER A 174 11.23 5.88 9.08
N LEU A 175 10.90 5.14 8.01
CA LEU A 175 9.59 4.49 7.88
C LEU A 175 9.27 3.58 9.06
N GLU A 176 10.26 2.81 9.54
CA GLU A 176 10.14 1.92 10.70
C GLU A 176 9.77 2.67 11.97
N ASP A 177 10.38 3.83 12.21
CA ASP A 177 10.08 4.65 13.40
C ASP A 177 8.66 5.20 13.33
N LYS A 178 8.25 5.72 12.17
CA LYS A 178 6.91 6.25 11.93
C LYS A 178 5.84 5.16 12.10
N LEU A 179 6.03 4.00 11.53
CA LEU A 179 5.10 2.88 11.65
C LEU A 179 5.04 2.35 13.08
N THR A 180 6.19 2.23 13.76
CA THR A 180 6.24 1.80 15.16
C THR A 180 5.53 2.79 16.07
N ALA A 181 5.69 4.09 15.84
CA ALA A 181 5.04 5.15 16.62
C ALA A 181 3.51 5.10 16.54
N ILE A 182 2.94 4.56 15.45
CA ILE A 182 1.50 4.38 15.28
C ILE A 182 1.02 2.96 15.60
N GLY A 183 1.88 2.11 16.18
CA GLY A 183 1.51 0.82 16.75
C GLY A 183 1.90 -0.42 15.94
N ALA A 184 2.59 -0.28 14.82
CA ALA A 184 3.11 -1.42 14.08
C ALA A 184 4.27 -2.10 14.84
N LYS A 185 4.35 -3.43 14.72
CA LYS A 185 5.41 -4.23 15.33
C LYS A 185 6.46 -4.60 14.28
N LEU A 186 7.44 -3.76 14.11
CA LEU A 186 8.55 -4.00 13.21
C LEU A 186 9.85 -3.43 13.78
N SER A 187 10.96 -3.96 13.31
CA SER A 187 12.29 -3.47 13.65
C SER A 187 13.24 -3.69 12.48
N ARG A 188 14.25 -2.84 12.39
CA ARG A 188 15.34 -3.02 11.41
C ARG A 188 16.44 -3.86 12.08
N ALA A 189 16.78 -5.00 11.46
CA ALA A 189 17.95 -5.75 11.83
C ALA A 189 19.20 -5.20 11.10
N GLN A 190 20.36 -5.23 11.75
CA GLN A 190 21.63 -4.98 11.07
C GLN A 190 22.02 -6.23 10.32
N GLU A 191 22.37 -6.09 9.03
CA GLU A 191 22.98 -7.16 8.23
C GLU A 191 24.40 -7.48 8.70
#